data_d5d550b605544278ea654b6004306494
#
_entry.id   d5d550b605544278ea654b6004306494
#
_cell.length_a   1.000
_cell.length_b   1.000
_cell.length_c   1.000
_cell.angle_alpha   90.00
_cell.angle_beta   90.00
_cell.angle_gamma   90.00
#
_symmetry.space_group_name_H-M   'P 1'
#
loop_
_entity.id
_entity.type
_entity.pdbx_description
1 polymer ?
#
loop_
_entity_poly.entity_id
_entity_poly.type
_entity_poly.pdbx_seq_one_letter_code
_entity_poly.pdbx_strand_id
1 'polypeptide(L)'
;GLPKNDYIVSGLTDAFNQTYALYNKIGIFEGEYGYHLLTIKDRITTDLSKADVIIVSHPFSADGLSAHEKLKIADTFNKPIFVDCAFFGICNDINFDFRPYKNIHSVCFSLSKTFGTGWNRVGMLFTNDPYPVSVYAGAHYPLIASAEYHYNLLDTKSPDDMFEKYRSQQLEICKELDIIPSDTVIFGLDYTDRYNEFTIVETDTTPDPL
;
A
#
# COMPACT_ATOMS: atom_id res chain seq x y z
N GLY A 1 -6.31 16.21 7.01
CA GLY A 1 -7.28 15.12 7.25
C GLY A 1 -7.37 14.20 6.05
N LEU A 2 -8.12 13.10 6.15
CA LEU A 2 -8.40 12.22 5.01
C LEU A 2 -9.29 12.95 3.98
N PRO A 3 -9.26 12.56 2.69
CA PRO A 3 -10.19 13.03 1.67
C PRO A 3 -11.66 12.79 2.05
N LYS A 4 -12.59 13.49 1.39
CA LYS A 4 -13.98 13.66 1.87
C LYS A 4 -14.89 12.45 1.70
N ASN A 5 -14.67 11.66 0.64
CA ASN A 5 -15.52 10.51 0.35
C ASN A 5 -14.81 9.24 0.79
N ASP A 6 -15.55 8.33 1.40
CA ASP A 6 -15.07 7.04 1.86
C ASP A 6 -15.81 5.89 1.16
N TYR A 7 -15.05 4.90 0.73
CA TYR A 7 -15.55 3.74 0.00
C TYR A 7 -14.90 2.46 0.49
N ILE A 8 -15.68 1.39 0.56
CA ILE A 8 -15.14 0.04 0.71
C ILE A 8 -14.79 -0.49 -0.68
N VAL A 9 -13.57 -1.00 -0.85
CA VAL A 9 -13.04 -1.51 -2.12
C VAL A 9 -12.54 -2.94 -1.96
N SER A 10 -12.46 -3.71 -3.05
CA SER A 10 -11.92 -5.07 -3.04
C SER A 10 -10.38 -5.05 -2.99
N GLY A 11 -9.85 -4.42 -1.93
CA GLY A 11 -8.43 -4.19 -1.75
C GLY A 11 -7.88 -3.10 -2.68
N LEU A 12 -6.58 -2.80 -2.55
CA LEU A 12 -5.91 -1.72 -3.27
C LEU A 12 -5.91 -1.87 -4.79
N THR A 13 -5.83 -3.08 -5.32
CA THR A 13 -5.86 -3.29 -6.79
C THR A 13 -7.16 -2.81 -7.42
N ASP A 14 -8.29 -2.88 -6.69
CA ASP A 14 -9.54 -2.29 -7.15
C ASP A 14 -9.45 -0.76 -7.18
N ALA A 15 -8.95 -0.14 -6.10
CA ALA A 15 -8.73 1.30 -6.04
C ALA A 15 -7.77 1.80 -7.13
N PHE A 16 -6.70 1.04 -7.47
CA PHE A 16 -5.82 1.36 -8.59
C PHE A 16 -6.54 1.33 -9.94
N ASN A 17 -7.34 0.29 -10.20
CA ASN A 17 -8.09 0.19 -11.46
C ASN A 17 -9.05 1.38 -11.63
N GLN A 18 -9.66 1.85 -10.55
CA GLN A 18 -10.48 3.07 -10.56
C GLN A 18 -9.63 4.30 -10.88
N THR A 19 -8.47 4.44 -10.24
CA THR A 19 -7.53 5.54 -10.53
C THR A 19 -7.09 5.51 -11.99
N TYR A 20 -6.80 4.33 -12.54
CA TYR A 20 -6.44 4.18 -13.95
C TYR A 20 -7.58 4.53 -14.91
N ALA A 21 -8.82 4.37 -14.51
CA ALA A 21 -9.97 4.79 -15.32
C ALA A 21 -10.12 6.31 -15.37
N LEU A 22 -9.68 7.03 -14.33
CA LEU A 22 -9.82 8.47 -14.20
C LEU A 22 -8.63 9.25 -14.78
N TYR A 23 -7.42 8.72 -14.70
CA TYR A 23 -6.18 9.41 -15.05
C TYR A 23 -5.43 8.68 -16.16
N ASN A 24 -4.95 9.42 -17.14
CA ASN A 24 -4.29 8.86 -18.31
C ASN A 24 -2.81 8.52 -18.06
N LYS A 25 -2.08 9.39 -17.39
CA LYS A 25 -0.65 9.25 -17.13
C LYS A 25 -0.39 9.15 -15.64
N ILE A 26 0.17 8.02 -15.21
CA ILE A 26 0.40 7.70 -13.81
C ILE A 26 1.89 7.88 -13.49
N GLY A 27 2.19 8.79 -12.57
CA GLY A 27 3.53 9.00 -12.05
C GLY A 27 3.83 8.03 -10.91
N ILE A 28 4.99 7.40 -10.95
CA ILE A 28 5.48 6.55 -9.84
C ILE A 28 6.96 6.81 -9.61
N PHE A 29 7.42 6.52 -8.41
CA PHE A 29 8.87 6.42 -8.13
C PHE A 29 9.41 5.06 -8.59
N GLU A 30 10.69 5.00 -8.89
CA GLU A 30 11.37 3.73 -9.12
C GLU A 30 11.29 2.86 -7.86
N GLY A 31 10.99 1.57 -8.04
CA GLY A 31 10.75 0.64 -6.92
C GLY A 31 9.31 0.63 -6.39
N GLU A 32 8.37 1.35 -7.04
CA GLU A 32 6.95 1.28 -6.69
C GLU A 32 6.35 -0.07 -7.07
N TYR A 33 5.17 -0.37 -6.52
CA TYR A 33 4.50 -1.67 -6.66
C TYR A 33 4.38 -2.12 -8.13
N GLY A 34 4.97 -3.27 -8.44
CA GLY A 34 5.09 -3.79 -9.81
C GLY A 34 3.77 -4.00 -10.55
N TYR A 35 2.63 -4.08 -9.85
CA TYR A 35 1.30 -4.18 -10.45
C TYR A 35 1.01 -3.03 -11.44
N HIS A 36 1.50 -1.82 -11.16
CA HIS A 36 1.32 -0.68 -12.05
C HIS A 36 1.95 -0.94 -13.42
N LEU A 37 3.20 -1.43 -13.42
CA LEU A 37 3.94 -1.76 -14.66
C LEU A 37 3.32 -2.94 -15.40
N LEU A 38 2.79 -3.93 -14.69
CA LEU A 38 2.14 -5.09 -15.29
C LEU A 38 0.80 -4.75 -15.96
N THR A 39 0.08 -3.77 -15.37
CA THR A 39 -1.30 -3.46 -15.80
C THR A 39 -1.37 -2.36 -16.85
N ILE A 40 -0.56 -1.30 -16.69
CA ILE A 40 -0.68 -0.07 -17.51
C ILE A 40 0.67 0.49 -17.95
N LYS A 41 1.65 -0.38 -18.29
CA LYS A 41 3.05 -0.03 -18.59
C LYS A 41 3.20 1.24 -19.45
N ASP A 42 2.45 1.36 -20.54
CA ASP A 42 2.56 2.47 -21.49
C ASP A 42 2.04 3.81 -20.94
N ARG A 43 1.35 3.78 -19.80
CA ARG A 43 0.79 4.94 -19.11
C ARG A 43 1.60 5.34 -17.88
N ILE A 44 2.63 4.59 -17.54
CA ILE A 44 3.52 4.89 -16.42
C ILE A 44 4.60 5.90 -16.83
N THR A 45 4.98 6.75 -15.90
CA THR A 45 6.12 7.65 -16.02
C THR A 45 6.83 7.83 -14.68
N THR A 46 8.16 7.86 -14.70
CA THR A 46 8.99 8.29 -13.57
C THR A 46 9.28 9.79 -13.59
N ASP A 47 9.00 10.47 -14.72
CA ASP A 47 8.97 11.93 -14.81
C ASP A 47 7.64 12.44 -14.24
N LEU A 48 7.63 12.73 -12.94
CA LEU A 48 6.41 13.13 -12.20
C LEU A 48 5.79 14.44 -12.72
N SER A 49 6.57 15.29 -13.41
CA SER A 49 6.05 16.50 -14.02
C SER A 49 5.03 16.22 -15.12
N LYS A 50 5.14 15.07 -15.79
CA LYS A 50 4.26 14.61 -16.88
C LYS A 50 3.06 13.78 -16.40
N ALA A 51 2.96 13.52 -15.11
CA ALA A 51 1.87 12.72 -14.56
C ALA A 51 0.57 13.53 -14.45
N ASP A 52 -0.57 12.84 -14.56
CA ASP A 52 -1.89 13.38 -14.21
C ASP A 52 -2.17 13.13 -12.71
N VAL A 53 -1.70 11.99 -12.20
CA VAL A 53 -1.75 11.61 -10.78
C VAL A 53 -0.44 10.90 -10.40
N ILE A 54 0.02 11.08 -9.18
CA ILE A 54 1.22 10.41 -8.65
C ILE A 54 0.78 9.37 -7.62
N ILE A 55 1.23 8.12 -7.76
CA ILE A 55 1.00 7.07 -6.77
C ILE A 55 2.26 6.90 -5.93
N VAL A 56 2.09 6.85 -4.61
CA VAL A 56 3.17 6.63 -3.65
C VAL A 56 2.71 5.62 -2.61
N SER A 57 3.37 4.48 -2.52
CA SER A 57 3.14 3.55 -1.40
C SER A 57 3.80 4.05 -0.12
N HIS A 58 3.10 3.88 0.99
CA HIS A 58 3.55 4.29 2.32
C HIS A 58 3.07 3.31 3.40
N PRO A 59 3.95 2.47 3.96
CA PRO A 59 5.39 2.30 3.68
C PRO A 59 5.70 2.01 2.22
N PHE A 60 6.94 2.36 1.78
CA PHE A 60 7.32 2.25 0.38
C PHE A 60 7.43 0.79 -0.07
N SER A 61 6.99 0.52 -1.30
CA SER A 61 6.81 -0.85 -1.79
C SER A 61 8.12 -1.62 -1.94
N ALA A 62 9.23 -0.94 -2.30
CA ALA A 62 10.51 -1.61 -2.52
C ALA A 62 11.23 -2.03 -1.23
N ASP A 63 11.05 -1.29 -0.15
CA ASP A 63 11.88 -1.43 1.05
C ASP A 63 11.09 -1.49 2.37
N GLY A 64 9.79 -1.21 2.31
CA GLY A 64 8.93 -1.19 3.50
C GLY A 64 9.23 -0.07 4.50
N LEU A 65 10.02 0.94 4.09
CA LEU A 65 10.36 2.09 4.92
C LEU A 65 9.37 3.26 4.73
N SER A 66 9.46 4.23 5.62
CA SER A 66 8.66 5.46 5.50
C SER A 66 8.90 6.19 4.18
N ALA A 67 7.83 6.51 3.45
CA ALA A 67 7.88 7.23 2.17
C ALA A 67 7.65 8.75 2.31
N HIS A 68 7.77 9.35 3.50
CA HIS A 68 7.53 10.77 3.69
C HIS A 68 8.39 11.69 2.82
N GLU A 69 9.66 11.33 2.54
CA GLU A 69 10.50 12.10 1.63
C GLU A 69 9.98 12.02 0.18
N LYS A 70 9.52 10.86 -0.27
CA LYS A 70 8.87 10.71 -1.59
C LYS A 70 7.57 11.51 -1.68
N LEU A 71 6.76 11.52 -0.61
CA LEU A 71 5.54 12.32 -0.53
C LEU A 71 5.83 13.82 -0.58
N LYS A 72 6.88 14.31 0.09
CA LYS A 72 7.34 15.71 0.00
C LYS A 72 7.72 16.06 -1.44
N ILE A 73 8.49 15.21 -2.12
CA ILE A 73 8.86 15.41 -3.52
C ILE A 73 7.61 15.44 -4.41
N ALA A 74 6.73 14.47 -4.27
CA ALA A 74 5.49 14.39 -5.05
C ALA A 74 4.61 15.64 -4.88
N ASP A 75 4.51 16.16 -3.65
CA ASP A 75 3.71 17.35 -3.32
C ASP A 75 4.20 18.63 -4.02
N THR A 76 5.47 18.70 -4.43
CA THR A 76 6.04 19.85 -5.16
C THR A 76 5.52 19.98 -6.58
N PHE A 77 5.01 18.88 -7.18
CA PHE A 77 4.51 18.88 -8.56
C PHE A 77 3.10 19.44 -8.72
N ASN A 78 2.39 19.72 -7.61
CA ASN A 78 1.00 20.18 -7.62
C ASN A 78 0.06 19.26 -8.43
N LYS A 79 0.27 17.97 -8.37
CA LYS A 79 -0.55 16.92 -8.98
C LYS A 79 -1.31 16.18 -7.89
N PRO A 80 -2.51 15.64 -8.17
CA PRO A 80 -3.18 14.73 -7.25
C PRO A 80 -2.25 13.58 -6.83
N ILE A 81 -2.20 13.28 -5.53
CA ILE A 81 -1.41 12.17 -4.99
C ILE A 81 -2.35 11.11 -4.45
N PHE A 82 -2.16 9.87 -4.92
CA PHE A 82 -2.77 8.67 -4.36
C PHE A 82 -1.76 8.00 -3.42
N VAL A 83 -2.10 7.82 -2.15
CA VAL A 83 -1.26 7.10 -1.18
C VAL A 83 -1.76 5.67 -1.01
N ASP A 84 -0.87 4.72 -1.30
CA ASP A 84 -1.09 3.30 -1.10
C ASP A 84 -0.61 2.88 0.29
N CYS A 85 -1.52 2.55 1.19
CA CYS A 85 -1.22 2.06 2.54
C CYS A 85 -1.41 0.52 2.66
N ALA A 86 -0.89 -0.25 1.67
CA ALA A 86 -1.01 -1.71 1.66
C ALA A 86 -0.31 -2.38 2.85
N PHE A 87 0.72 -1.77 3.41
CA PHE A 87 1.50 -2.30 4.53
C PHE A 87 1.05 -1.77 5.91
N PHE A 88 -0.06 -1.04 5.96
CA PHE A 88 -0.70 -0.68 7.22
C PHE A 88 -0.97 -1.93 8.08
N GLY A 89 -0.66 -1.86 9.37
CA GLY A 89 -0.85 -2.97 10.32
C GLY A 89 0.25 -4.05 10.30
N ILE A 90 1.21 -4.00 9.37
CA ILE A 90 2.40 -4.87 9.37
C ILE A 90 3.71 -4.08 9.46
N CYS A 91 3.63 -2.83 9.90
CA CYS A 91 4.76 -1.91 10.08
C CYS A 91 4.68 -1.22 11.44
N ASN A 92 5.82 -0.72 11.92
CA ASN A 92 5.91 0.04 13.16
C ASN A 92 6.64 1.36 12.94
N ASP A 93 6.40 2.33 13.85
CA ASP A 93 7.01 3.66 13.84
C ASP A 93 6.82 4.45 12.53
N ILE A 94 5.84 4.03 11.72
CA ILE A 94 5.45 4.73 10.50
C ILE A 94 4.32 5.71 10.81
N ASN A 95 4.55 6.97 10.50
CA ASN A 95 3.54 8.01 10.70
C ASN A 95 2.60 8.10 9.49
N PHE A 96 1.31 7.85 9.71
CA PHE A 96 0.24 7.97 8.70
C PHE A 96 -0.47 9.34 8.73
N ASP A 97 0.17 10.38 9.24
CA ASP A 97 -0.36 11.74 9.18
C ASP A 97 -0.01 12.40 7.84
N PHE A 98 -0.99 12.48 6.96
CA PHE A 98 -0.87 13.09 5.64
C PHE A 98 -1.29 14.58 5.61
N ARG A 99 -1.67 15.19 6.72
CA ARG A 99 -2.09 16.60 6.80
C ARG A 99 -1.03 17.60 6.33
N PRO A 100 0.29 17.33 6.43
CA PRO A 100 1.31 18.24 5.93
C PRO A 100 1.33 18.40 4.40
N TYR A 101 0.74 17.46 3.65
CA TYR A 101 0.77 17.43 2.20
C TYR A 101 -0.51 18.04 1.61
N LYS A 102 -0.36 18.98 0.66
CA LYS A 102 -1.48 19.74 0.09
C LYS A 102 -2.24 18.99 -0.99
N ASN A 103 -1.51 18.12 -1.71
CA ASN A 103 -2.03 17.47 -2.92
C ASN A 103 -2.47 16.01 -2.70
N ILE A 104 -2.55 15.56 -1.43
CA ILE A 104 -3.14 14.24 -1.14
C ILE A 104 -4.60 14.25 -1.57
N HIS A 105 -4.90 13.45 -2.58
CA HIS A 105 -6.19 13.35 -3.23
C HIS A 105 -6.93 12.07 -2.86
N SER A 106 -6.18 10.99 -2.71
CA SER A 106 -6.70 9.69 -2.31
C SER A 106 -5.75 8.98 -1.34
N VAL A 107 -6.31 8.26 -0.38
CA VAL A 107 -5.57 7.37 0.53
C VAL A 107 -6.32 6.06 0.60
N CYS A 108 -5.65 4.94 0.39
CA CYS A 108 -6.27 3.63 0.47
C CYS A 108 -5.53 2.70 1.42
N PHE A 109 -6.24 2.17 2.40
CA PHE A 109 -5.75 1.17 3.35
C PHE A 109 -6.23 -0.22 2.95
N SER A 110 -5.33 -1.22 3.00
CA SER A 110 -5.70 -2.62 2.80
C SER A 110 -5.69 -3.35 4.14
N LEU A 111 -6.72 -4.13 4.40
CA LEU A 111 -6.79 -5.01 5.56
C LEU A 111 -6.27 -6.43 5.26
N SER A 112 -5.95 -6.72 4.00
CA SER A 112 -5.54 -8.07 3.58
C SER A 112 -4.23 -8.53 4.21
N LYS A 113 -3.23 -7.63 4.32
CA LYS A 113 -1.96 -7.93 4.97
C LYS A 113 -2.07 -7.81 6.50
N THR A 114 -2.81 -6.80 6.96
CA THR A 114 -3.09 -6.54 8.38
C THR A 114 -3.63 -7.76 9.12
N PHE A 115 -4.51 -8.54 8.48
CA PHE A 115 -5.13 -9.72 9.08
C PHE A 115 -4.78 -11.05 8.38
N GLY A 116 -3.88 -11.03 7.39
CA GLY A 116 -3.54 -12.25 6.63
C GLY A 116 -4.69 -12.78 5.77
N THR A 117 -5.64 -11.94 5.36
CA THR A 117 -6.90 -12.33 4.70
C THR A 117 -6.85 -12.13 3.19
N GLY A 118 -5.80 -12.62 2.53
CA GLY A 118 -5.55 -12.42 1.10
C GLY A 118 -6.71 -12.84 0.16
N TRP A 119 -7.54 -13.78 0.58
CA TRP A 119 -8.70 -14.27 -0.17
C TRP A 119 -9.98 -13.46 0.09
N ASN A 120 -10.13 -12.90 1.29
CA ASN A 120 -11.23 -12.02 1.70
C ASN A 120 -10.78 -10.56 1.59
N ARG A 121 -10.68 -10.05 0.37
CA ARG A 121 -10.07 -8.75 0.12
C ARG A 121 -10.99 -7.61 0.50
N VAL A 122 -10.52 -6.75 1.39
CA VAL A 122 -11.15 -5.48 1.75
C VAL A 122 -10.10 -4.39 1.88
N GLY A 123 -10.43 -3.21 1.39
CA GLY A 123 -9.70 -1.96 1.60
C GLY A 123 -10.66 -0.83 1.89
N MET A 124 -10.13 0.24 2.48
CA MET A 124 -10.84 1.48 2.72
C MET A 124 -10.19 2.59 1.90
N LEU A 125 -10.92 3.10 0.92
CA LEU A 125 -10.48 4.21 0.07
C LEU A 125 -11.13 5.50 0.52
N PHE A 126 -10.31 6.49 0.84
CA PHE A 126 -10.69 7.88 1.05
C PHE A 126 -10.23 8.68 -0.17
N THR A 127 -11.15 9.37 -0.86
CA THR A 127 -10.82 10.08 -2.09
C THR A 127 -11.63 11.36 -2.26
N ASN A 128 -11.10 12.30 -3.03
CA ASN A 128 -11.85 13.47 -3.50
C ASN A 128 -12.49 13.22 -4.88
N ASP A 129 -12.16 12.11 -5.54
CA ASP A 129 -12.76 11.73 -6.81
C ASP A 129 -14.17 11.19 -6.61
N PRO A 130 -15.14 11.55 -7.48
CA PRO A 130 -16.40 10.87 -7.51
C PRO A 130 -16.23 9.47 -8.11
N TYR A 131 -16.59 8.45 -7.37
CA TYR A 131 -16.60 7.09 -7.92
C TYR A 131 -17.75 6.91 -8.90
N PRO A 132 -17.54 6.28 -10.05
CA PRO A 132 -18.63 5.95 -10.97
C PRO A 132 -19.60 4.98 -10.30
N VAL A 133 -20.84 5.41 -10.12
CA VAL A 133 -21.91 4.63 -9.45
C VAL A 133 -22.10 3.23 -10.06
N SER A 134 -21.84 3.08 -11.37
CA SER A 134 -21.97 1.82 -12.09
C SER A 134 -20.93 0.76 -11.67
N VAL A 135 -19.71 1.18 -11.38
CA VAL A 135 -18.64 0.30 -10.86
C VAL A 135 -18.96 -0.10 -9.44
N TYR A 136 -19.50 0.84 -8.68
CA TYR A 136 -19.90 0.67 -7.30
C TYR A 136 -21.02 -0.38 -7.18
N ALA A 137 -22.07 -0.29 -7.97
CA ALA A 137 -23.21 -1.21 -7.92
C ALA A 137 -22.84 -2.66 -8.31
N GLY A 138 -21.90 -2.85 -9.26
CA GLY A 138 -21.47 -4.18 -9.67
C GLY A 138 -20.48 -4.86 -8.70
N ALA A 139 -19.71 -4.09 -7.95
CA ALA A 139 -18.67 -4.60 -7.05
C ALA A 139 -19.17 -4.87 -5.61
N HIS A 140 -20.28 -4.26 -5.19
CA HIS A 140 -20.68 -4.25 -3.78
C HIS A 140 -21.24 -5.56 -3.24
N TYR A 141 -21.95 -6.32 -4.03
CA TYR A 141 -22.60 -7.56 -3.53
C TYR A 141 -21.59 -8.58 -2.97
N PRO A 142 -20.42 -8.82 -3.62
CA PRO A 142 -19.41 -9.71 -3.05
C PRO A 142 -18.68 -9.10 -1.84
N LEU A 143 -18.63 -7.76 -1.73
CA LEU A 143 -17.88 -7.06 -0.69
C LEU A 143 -18.57 -7.04 0.67
N ILE A 144 -19.90 -7.19 0.73
CA ILE A 144 -20.65 -7.14 2.01
C ILE A 144 -20.16 -8.19 2.98
N ALA A 145 -20.04 -9.44 2.54
CA ALA A 145 -19.56 -10.53 3.38
C ALA A 145 -18.11 -10.35 3.82
N SER A 146 -17.24 -9.87 2.91
CA SER A 146 -15.85 -9.55 3.24
C SER A 146 -15.76 -8.36 4.20
N ALA A 147 -16.59 -7.34 4.03
CA ALA A 147 -16.62 -6.18 4.93
C ALA A 147 -17.12 -6.57 6.33
N GLU A 148 -18.18 -7.39 6.44
CA GLU A 148 -18.70 -7.91 7.70
C GLU A 148 -17.66 -8.77 8.42
N TYR A 149 -16.97 -9.65 7.69
CA TYR A 149 -15.89 -10.47 8.22
C TYR A 149 -14.75 -9.59 8.81
N HIS A 150 -14.30 -8.56 8.08
CA HIS A 150 -13.24 -7.67 8.56
C HIS A 150 -13.70 -6.74 9.68
N TYR A 151 -14.97 -6.34 9.69
CA TYR A 151 -15.55 -5.60 10.81
C TYR A 151 -15.45 -6.41 12.12
N ASN A 152 -15.83 -7.68 12.07
CA ASN A 152 -15.71 -8.60 13.22
C ASN A 152 -14.24 -8.85 13.63
N LEU A 153 -13.30 -8.85 12.67
CA LEU A 153 -11.87 -8.91 12.98
C LEU A 153 -11.40 -7.66 13.72
N LEU A 154 -11.76 -6.47 13.24
CA LEU A 154 -11.40 -5.19 13.89
C LEU A 154 -12.00 -5.04 15.29
N ASP A 155 -13.13 -5.68 15.57
CA ASP A 155 -13.76 -5.68 16.90
C ASP A 155 -13.02 -6.59 17.89
N THR A 156 -12.27 -7.59 17.40
CA THR A 156 -11.64 -8.64 18.23
C THR A 156 -10.12 -8.69 18.15
N LYS A 157 -9.50 -8.03 17.16
CA LYS A 157 -8.09 -8.06 16.84
C LYS A 157 -7.52 -6.65 16.72
N SER A 158 -6.28 -6.45 17.15
CA SER A 158 -5.54 -5.24 16.85
C SER A 158 -5.03 -5.27 15.39
N PRO A 159 -5.05 -4.14 14.67
CA PRO A 159 -4.33 -4.03 13.41
C PRO A 159 -2.83 -4.32 13.51
N ASP A 160 -2.24 -4.16 14.70
CA ASP A 160 -0.81 -4.35 14.96
C ASP A 160 -0.43 -5.80 15.32
N ASP A 161 -1.43 -6.70 15.52
CA ASP A 161 -1.19 -8.10 15.93
C ASP A 161 -0.20 -8.83 15.01
N MET A 162 -0.24 -8.57 13.70
CA MET A 162 0.67 -9.21 12.74
C MET A 162 2.10 -8.69 12.87
N PHE A 163 2.26 -7.40 13.10
CA PHE A 163 3.58 -6.82 13.37
C PHE A 163 4.16 -7.39 14.66
N GLU A 164 3.42 -7.37 15.76
CA GLU A 164 3.85 -7.87 17.06
C GLU A 164 4.24 -9.36 16.99
N LYS A 165 3.43 -10.14 16.28
CA LYS A 165 3.65 -11.59 16.13
C LYS A 165 4.95 -11.92 15.39
N TYR A 166 5.28 -11.19 14.33
CA TYR A 166 6.36 -11.58 13.42
C TYR A 166 7.64 -10.76 13.57
N ARG A 167 7.63 -9.65 14.33
CA ARG A 167 8.81 -8.78 14.49
C ARG A 167 10.03 -9.50 15.05
N SER A 168 9.86 -10.32 16.07
CA SER A 168 10.98 -11.08 16.66
C SER A 168 11.62 -12.04 15.65
N GLN A 169 10.79 -12.73 14.86
CA GLN A 169 11.27 -13.65 13.81
C GLN A 169 12.00 -12.90 12.70
N GLN A 170 11.49 -11.75 12.25
CA GLN A 170 12.18 -10.90 11.28
C GLN A 170 13.58 -10.49 11.78
N LEU A 171 13.68 -10.04 13.05
CA LEU A 171 14.96 -9.63 13.64
C LEU A 171 15.97 -10.78 13.70
N GLU A 172 15.54 -12.00 14.04
CA GLU A 172 16.39 -13.21 14.04
C GLU A 172 16.89 -13.53 12.63
N ILE A 173 15.98 -13.59 11.65
CA ILE A 173 16.33 -13.88 10.25
C ILE A 173 17.28 -12.82 9.69
N CYS A 174 17.00 -11.54 9.91
CA CYS A 174 17.87 -10.46 9.45
C CYS A 174 19.25 -10.55 10.08
N LYS A 175 19.34 -10.91 11.35
CA LYS A 175 20.63 -11.15 12.03
C LYS A 175 21.39 -12.34 11.45
N GLU A 176 20.72 -13.46 11.17
CA GLU A 176 21.34 -14.65 10.57
C GLU A 176 21.86 -14.38 9.16
N LEU A 177 21.13 -13.57 8.38
CA LEU A 177 21.48 -13.22 7.01
C LEU A 177 22.43 -12.01 6.90
N ASP A 178 22.76 -11.36 8.01
CA ASP A 178 23.57 -10.13 8.05
C ASP A 178 22.97 -9.00 7.20
N ILE A 179 21.64 -8.79 7.31
CA ILE A 179 20.87 -7.75 6.63
C ILE A 179 20.14 -6.87 7.64
N ILE A 180 19.67 -5.69 7.20
CA ILE A 180 18.99 -4.73 8.07
C ILE A 180 17.47 -5.00 8.05
N PRO A 181 16.80 -5.13 9.21
CA PRO A 181 15.35 -5.27 9.23
C PRO A 181 14.67 -3.96 8.79
N SER A 182 13.68 -4.08 7.90
CA SER A 182 12.80 -2.95 7.54
C SER A 182 11.84 -2.59 8.68
N ASP A 183 11.20 -1.42 8.58
CA ASP A 183 10.07 -1.05 9.45
C ASP A 183 8.84 -1.93 9.20
N THR A 184 8.76 -2.59 8.05
CA THR A 184 7.71 -3.54 7.67
C THR A 184 8.20 -4.98 7.89
N VAL A 185 7.46 -5.81 8.63
CA VAL A 185 7.93 -7.14 9.11
C VAL A 185 8.23 -8.17 8.01
N ILE A 186 7.80 -7.93 6.78
CA ILE A 186 8.00 -8.86 5.66
C ILE A 186 9.29 -8.60 4.87
N PHE A 187 10.08 -7.58 5.22
CA PHE A 187 11.30 -7.21 4.49
C PHE A 187 12.54 -7.25 5.37
N GLY A 188 13.65 -7.68 4.77
CA GLY A 188 15.01 -7.41 5.19
C GLY A 188 15.75 -6.69 4.05
N LEU A 189 16.63 -5.75 4.39
CA LEU A 189 17.31 -4.87 3.43
C LEU A 189 18.79 -5.22 3.37
N ASP A 190 19.26 -5.64 2.19
CA ASP A 190 20.68 -5.85 1.93
C ASP A 190 21.26 -4.62 1.20
N TYR A 191 22.08 -3.84 1.89
CA TYR A 191 22.80 -2.69 1.33
C TYR A 191 24.25 -3.03 0.96
N THR A 192 24.64 -4.31 0.99
CA THR A 192 25.99 -4.71 0.59
C THR A 192 26.13 -4.63 -0.93
N ASP A 193 27.24 -4.05 -1.43
CA ASP A 193 27.59 -3.95 -2.87
C ASP A 193 27.72 -5.29 -3.60
N ARG A 194 27.33 -6.41 -2.96
CA ARG A 194 27.37 -7.74 -3.57
C ARG A 194 26.34 -7.91 -4.69
N TYR A 195 25.31 -7.09 -4.69
CA TYR A 195 24.30 -7.06 -5.74
C TYR A 195 23.99 -5.60 -6.05
N ASN A 196 24.33 -5.15 -7.24
CA ASN A 196 23.93 -3.83 -7.75
C ASN A 196 22.39 -3.72 -7.95
N GLU A 197 21.60 -4.60 -7.35
CA GLU A 197 20.16 -4.65 -7.37
C GLU A 197 19.67 -4.99 -5.96
N PHE A 198 18.68 -4.29 -5.48
CA PHE A 198 18.00 -4.57 -4.21
C PHE A 198 17.41 -5.98 -4.26
N THR A 199 18.00 -6.93 -3.55
CA THR A 199 17.37 -8.24 -3.37
C THR A 199 16.44 -8.18 -2.19
N ILE A 200 15.14 -8.11 -2.48
CA ILE A 200 14.09 -8.28 -1.46
C ILE A 200 14.03 -9.77 -1.16
N VAL A 201 14.43 -10.17 0.02
CA VAL A 201 14.19 -11.52 0.52
C VAL A 201 12.78 -11.55 1.08
N GLU A 202 11.81 -11.99 0.27
CA GLU A 202 10.50 -12.36 0.80
C GLU A 202 10.69 -13.56 1.73
N THR A 203 10.40 -13.39 3.00
CA THR A 203 10.30 -14.54 3.91
C THR A 203 9.05 -15.31 3.47
N ASP A 204 9.24 -16.49 2.88
CA ASP A 204 8.15 -17.39 2.50
C ASP A 204 7.45 -17.91 3.77
N THR A 205 6.61 -17.06 4.31
CA THR A 205 5.67 -17.46 5.36
C THR A 205 4.39 -17.93 4.69
N THR A 206 4.41 -19.15 4.12
CA THR A 206 3.16 -19.86 3.89
C THR A 206 2.47 -19.99 5.24
N PRO A 207 1.30 -19.36 5.46
CA PRO A 207 0.57 -19.59 6.69
C PRO A 207 0.20 -21.07 6.78
N ASP A 208 0.46 -21.67 7.94
CA ASP A 208 -0.06 -22.98 8.27
C ASP A 208 -1.55 -23.00 7.93
N PRO A 209 -2.04 -24.00 7.19
CA PRO A 209 -3.45 -24.11 6.90
C PRO A 209 -4.22 -24.31 8.21
N LEU A 210 -5.10 -23.34 8.53
CA LEU A 210 -6.10 -23.46 9.58
C LEU A 210 -7.19 -24.44 9.18
#